data_16743f9a18f531c2254e05c4c25f2a32
#
_entry.id   16743f9a18f531c2254e05c4c25f2a32
#
_cell.length_a   1.000
_cell.length_b   1.000
_cell.length_c   1.000
_cell.angle_alpha   90.00
_cell.angle_beta   90.00
_cell.angle_gamma   90.00
#
_symmetry.space_group_name_H-M   'P 1'
#
loop_
_entity.id
_entity.type
_entity.pdbx_description
1 polymer ?
#
loop_
_entity_poly.entity_id
_entity_poly.type
_entity_poly.pdbx_seq_one_letter_code
_entity_poly.pdbx_strand_id
1 'polypeptide(L)'
;MLSAEELDKVEAQKKTAEDLAFFTIGYEGITPENYLNKLIINNVKLLCDVRKNPISMKYGFSKNQLKNACESININYIHIPELGINSEKRSDLNTMNDYKRLFDEYEKTTLVENVDQLERILNLAHKYQRIAITCFEKEPRICHRSRVADSLKKLPAWDIEQRNL
;
A
#
# COMPACT_ATOMS: atom_id res chain seq x y z
N MET A 1 -8.79 2.13 25.02
CA MET A 1 -7.95 3.28 25.38
C MET A 1 -6.53 2.76 25.56
N LEU A 2 -5.54 3.37 24.90
CA LEU A 2 -4.15 2.96 25.03
C LEU A 2 -3.64 3.32 26.43
N SER A 3 -2.79 2.46 27.00
CA SER A 3 -2.09 2.77 28.26
C SER A 3 -1.10 3.92 28.08
N ALA A 4 -0.69 4.58 29.16
CA ALA A 4 0.30 5.64 29.10
C ALA A 4 1.65 5.16 28.48
N GLU A 5 2.04 3.92 28.77
CA GLU A 5 3.25 3.29 28.21
C GLU A 5 3.13 3.02 26.69
N GLU A 6 1.94 2.68 26.23
CA GLU A 6 1.67 2.51 24.79
C GLU A 6 1.64 3.87 24.08
N LEU A 7 1.09 4.91 24.72
CA LEU A 7 1.11 6.29 24.20
C LEU A 7 2.54 6.83 24.10
N ASP A 8 3.37 6.61 25.13
CA ASP A 8 4.77 7.01 25.12
C ASP A 8 5.57 6.30 24.02
N LYS A 9 5.30 5.01 23.79
CA LYS A 9 5.92 4.26 22.68
C LYS A 9 5.47 4.80 21.31
N VAL A 10 4.20 5.15 21.17
CA VAL A 10 3.64 5.76 19.94
C VAL A 10 4.26 7.13 19.71
N GLU A 11 4.41 7.98 20.75
CA GLU A 11 5.05 9.28 20.62
C GLU A 11 6.55 9.18 20.33
N ALA A 12 7.25 8.23 20.96
CA ALA A 12 8.67 7.96 20.68
C ALA A 12 8.85 7.50 19.21
N GLN A 13 7.97 6.62 18.72
CA GLN A 13 7.98 6.20 17.32
C GLN A 13 7.64 7.36 16.37
N LYS A 14 6.73 8.25 16.71
CA LYS A 14 6.43 9.46 15.93
C LYS A 14 7.64 10.40 15.84
N LYS A 15 8.40 10.56 16.91
CA LYS A 15 9.60 11.41 16.93
C LYS A 15 10.75 10.89 16.08
N THR A 16 10.83 9.56 15.88
CA THR A 16 11.83 8.92 15.01
C THR A 16 11.34 8.67 13.59
N ALA A 17 10.05 8.90 13.32
CA ALA A 17 9.36 8.54 12.09
C ALA A 17 9.30 9.68 11.05
N GLU A 18 10.33 10.52 10.96
CA GLU A 18 10.45 11.55 9.92
C GLU A 18 11.31 11.11 8.72
N ASP A 19 11.95 9.96 8.82
CA ASP A 19 12.82 9.43 7.77
C ASP A 19 12.02 9.03 6.52
N LEU A 20 12.67 9.16 5.37
CA LEU A 20 12.15 8.67 4.11
C LEU A 20 11.87 7.17 4.19
N ALA A 21 10.61 6.78 4.05
CA ALA A 21 10.19 5.39 4.14
C ALA A 21 9.01 5.07 3.21
N PHE A 22 9.01 3.84 2.72
CA PHE A 22 7.96 3.30 1.87
C PHE A 22 7.31 2.10 2.56
N PHE A 23 5.98 2.10 2.62
CA PHE A 23 5.21 1.06 3.29
C PHE A 23 4.31 0.31 2.33
N THR A 24 4.05 -0.95 2.63
CA THR A 24 2.96 -1.71 2.05
C THR A 24 1.97 -2.11 3.14
N ILE A 25 0.68 -2.05 2.85
CA ILE A 25 -0.37 -2.39 3.80
C ILE A 25 -1.53 -3.10 3.10
N GLY A 26 -2.01 -4.20 3.68
CA GLY A 26 -3.26 -4.87 3.29
C GLY A 26 -4.32 -4.67 4.36
N TYR A 27 -5.60 -4.75 4.00
CA TYR A 27 -6.70 -4.56 4.94
C TYR A 27 -7.48 -5.85 5.25
N GLU A 28 -7.08 -6.99 4.72
CA GLU A 28 -7.67 -8.28 5.05
C GLU A 28 -7.52 -8.58 6.54
N GLY A 29 -8.62 -8.89 7.19
CA GLY A 29 -8.65 -9.30 8.60
C GLY A 29 -8.48 -8.18 9.63
N ILE A 30 -8.41 -6.91 9.23
CA ILE A 30 -8.29 -5.79 10.18
C ILE A 30 -9.47 -4.82 10.07
N THR A 31 -9.76 -4.11 11.16
CA THR A 31 -10.80 -3.08 11.18
C THR A 31 -10.31 -1.78 10.53
N PRO A 32 -11.21 -0.90 10.04
CA PRO A 32 -10.82 0.42 9.54
C PRO A 32 -10.00 1.23 10.54
N GLU A 33 -10.38 1.19 11.83
CA GLU A 33 -9.68 1.90 12.90
C GLU A 33 -8.24 1.40 13.04
N ASN A 34 -8.05 0.09 13.10
CA ASN A 34 -6.72 -0.51 13.21
C ASN A 34 -5.85 -0.24 11.96
N TYR A 35 -6.48 -0.24 10.79
CA TYR A 35 -5.81 0.12 9.54
C TYR A 35 -5.31 1.57 9.56
N LEU A 36 -6.18 2.51 9.92
CA LEU A 36 -5.83 3.93 10.04
C LEU A 36 -4.77 4.16 11.13
N ASN A 37 -4.88 3.47 12.27
CA ASN A 37 -3.88 3.54 13.33
C ASN A 37 -2.48 3.13 12.87
N LYS A 38 -2.36 2.08 12.04
CA LYS A 38 -1.08 1.69 11.44
C LYS A 38 -0.49 2.81 10.58
N LEU A 39 -1.31 3.50 9.80
CA LEU A 39 -0.86 4.63 8.99
C LEU A 39 -0.44 5.82 9.86
N ILE A 40 -1.19 6.12 10.91
CA ILE A 40 -0.90 7.23 11.85
C ILE A 40 0.41 6.96 12.60
N ILE A 41 0.55 5.79 13.21
CA ILE A 41 1.74 5.40 14.01
C ILE A 41 3.01 5.49 13.15
N ASN A 42 2.93 5.09 11.90
CA ASN A 42 4.06 5.14 10.96
C ASN A 42 4.20 6.50 10.26
N ASN A 43 3.44 7.51 10.67
CA ASN A 43 3.48 8.86 10.13
C ASN A 43 3.35 8.91 8.59
N VAL A 44 2.51 8.05 8.03
CA VAL A 44 2.24 8.02 6.58
C VAL A 44 1.56 9.33 6.16
N LYS A 45 2.02 9.94 5.08
CA LYS A 45 1.51 11.21 4.56
C LYS A 45 0.65 11.04 3.30
N LEU A 46 0.89 9.95 2.56
CA LEU A 46 0.16 9.64 1.34
C LEU A 46 -0.12 8.14 1.27
N LEU A 47 -1.37 7.79 1.00
CA LEU A 47 -1.79 6.43 0.66
C LEU A 47 -2.03 6.31 -0.83
N CYS A 48 -1.30 5.41 -1.49
CA CYS A 48 -1.48 5.07 -2.90
C CYS A 48 -2.28 3.77 -3.00
N ASP A 49 -3.49 3.85 -3.50
CA ASP A 49 -4.37 2.70 -3.70
C ASP A 49 -4.09 2.09 -5.08
N VAL A 50 -3.46 0.92 -5.09
CA VAL A 50 -3.08 0.20 -6.34
C VAL A 50 -4.09 -0.88 -6.72
N ARG A 51 -5.29 -0.87 -6.16
CA ARG A 51 -6.38 -1.76 -6.57
C ARG A 51 -6.94 -1.32 -7.92
N LYS A 52 -7.20 -2.28 -8.80
CA LYS A 52 -7.83 -1.99 -10.11
C LYS A 52 -9.24 -1.44 -9.93
N ASN A 53 -10.03 -2.11 -9.11
CA ASN A 53 -11.41 -1.75 -8.80
C ASN A 53 -11.59 -1.68 -7.27
N PRO A 54 -11.49 -0.48 -6.67
CA PRO A 54 -11.48 -0.31 -5.22
C PRO A 54 -12.91 -0.29 -4.64
N ILE A 55 -13.69 -1.32 -4.97
CA ILE A 55 -14.97 -1.64 -4.35
C ILE A 55 -14.71 -2.75 -3.33
N SER A 56 -15.16 -2.58 -2.10
CA SER A 56 -15.00 -3.56 -1.05
C SER A 56 -16.32 -3.84 -0.36
N MET A 57 -16.60 -5.13 -0.12
CA MET A 57 -17.72 -5.54 0.75
C MET A 57 -17.41 -5.27 2.22
N LYS A 58 -16.15 -5.09 2.57
CA LYS A 58 -15.73 -4.70 3.91
C LYS A 58 -15.94 -3.19 4.09
N TYR A 59 -16.79 -2.82 5.03
CA TYR A 59 -17.07 -1.42 5.33
C TYR A 59 -15.79 -0.60 5.60
N GLY A 60 -15.74 0.60 5.08
CA GLY A 60 -14.63 1.53 5.27
C GLY A 60 -13.51 1.42 4.21
N PHE A 61 -13.52 0.40 3.35
CA PHE A 61 -12.43 0.14 2.40
C PHE A 61 -12.77 0.36 0.92
N SER A 62 -14.01 0.71 0.59
CA SER A 62 -14.31 1.21 -0.76
C SER A 62 -13.63 2.57 -0.98
N LYS A 63 -13.30 2.88 -2.22
CA LYS A 63 -12.49 4.06 -2.60
C LYS A 63 -12.87 5.34 -1.86
N ASN A 64 -14.13 5.74 -1.93
CA ASN A 64 -14.57 7.01 -1.34
C ASN A 64 -14.54 6.98 0.20
N GLN A 65 -14.89 5.84 0.80
CA GLN A 65 -14.83 5.67 2.26
C GLN A 65 -13.38 5.76 2.76
N LEU A 66 -12.46 5.03 2.12
CA LEU A 66 -11.05 5.03 2.49
C LEU A 66 -10.40 6.40 2.25
N LYS A 67 -10.69 7.02 1.11
CA LYS A 67 -10.23 8.38 0.80
C LYS A 67 -10.67 9.38 1.88
N ASN A 68 -11.97 9.42 2.17
CA ASN A 68 -12.52 10.36 3.17
C ASN A 68 -11.93 10.12 4.56
N ALA A 69 -11.77 8.85 4.95
CA ALA A 69 -11.16 8.49 6.23
C ALA A 69 -9.69 8.95 6.31
N CYS A 70 -8.89 8.73 5.29
CA CYS A 70 -7.49 9.19 5.23
C CYS A 70 -7.42 10.73 5.29
N GLU A 71 -8.19 11.41 4.48
CA GLU A 71 -8.18 12.87 4.41
C GLU A 71 -8.64 13.52 5.73
N SER A 72 -9.56 12.88 6.47
CA SER A 72 -10.00 13.36 7.80
C SER A 72 -8.90 13.36 8.86
N ILE A 73 -7.84 12.58 8.66
CA ILE A 73 -6.67 12.49 9.55
C ILE A 73 -5.39 13.05 8.90
N ASN A 74 -5.53 13.92 7.90
CA ASN A 74 -4.45 14.56 7.17
C ASN A 74 -3.50 13.60 6.43
N ILE A 75 -4.00 12.45 5.98
CA ILE A 75 -3.32 11.56 5.06
C ILE A 75 -3.91 11.76 3.66
N ASN A 76 -3.08 12.16 2.70
CA ASN A 76 -3.50 12.28 1.32
C ASN A 76 -3.80 10.89 0.72
N TYR A 77 -4.70 10.84 -0.24
CA TYR A 77 -5.09 9.61 -0.93
C TYR A 77 -5.04 9.81 -2.44
N ILE A 78 -4.41 8.87 -3.13
CA ILE A 78 -4.48 8.75 -4.58
C ILE A 78 -4.83 7.33 -5.00
N HIS A 79 -5.52 7.20 -6.12
CA HIS A 79 -5.85 5.91 -6.73
C HIS A 79 -5.07 5.75 -8.04
N ILE A 80 -4.35 4.63 -8.17
CA ILE A 80 -3.54 4.30 -9.35
C ILE A 80 -4.03 2.94 -9.91
N PRO A 81 -5.18 2.91 -10.60
CA PRO A 81 -5.78 1.67 -11.11
C PRO A 81 -4.93 0.97 -12.17
N GLU A 82 -4.05 1.70 -12.83
CA GLU A 82 -3.12 1.16 -13.83
C GLU A 82 -2.20 0.09 -13.25
N LEU A 83 -1.90 0.17 -11.96
CA LEU A 83 -1.09 -0.82 -11.24
C LEU A 83 -1.92 -1.96 -10.62
N GLY A 84 -3.21 -2.02 -10.87
CA GLY A 84 -4.09 -3.06 -10.37
C GLY A 84 -4.20 -4.27 -11.30
N ILE A 85 -4.67 -5.38 -10.75
CA ILE A 85 -5.01 -6.60 -11.50
C ILE A 85 -6.53 -6.73 -11.57
N ASN A 86 -7.08 -7.02 -12.77
CA ASN A 86 -8.50 -7.29 -12.93
C ASN A 86 -8.92 -8.50 -12.08
N SER A 87 -10.08 -8.39 -11.43
CA SER A 87 -10.65 -9.46 -10.60
C SER A 87 -10.90 -10.76 -11.38
N GLU A 88 -11.24 -10.68 -12.67
CA GLU A 88 -11.43 -11.83 -13.56
C GLU A 88 -10.19 -12.72 -13.65
N LYS A 89 -8.99 -12.14 -13.63
CA LYS A 89 -7.73 -12.88 -13.64
C LYS A 89 -7.44 -13.63 -12.34
N ARG A 90 -8.21 -13.37 -11.28
CA ARG A 90 -8.04 -13.97 -9.94
C ARG A 90 -9.05 -15.07 -9.64
N SER A 91 -10.01 -15.34 -10.51
CA SER A 91 -11.13 -16.26 -10.23
C SER A 91 -10.72 -17.72 -10.08
N ASP A 92 -9.61 -18.16 -10.70
CA ASP A 92 -9.18 -19.56 -10.76
C ASP A 92 -7.84 -19.82 -10.05
N LEU A 93 -7.49 -19.00 -9.07
CA LEU A 93 -6.25 -19.15 -8.30
C LEU A 93 -6.44 -20.11 -7.12
N ASN A 94 -5.92 -21.33 -7.25
CA ASN A 94 -6.06 -22.39 -6.26
C ASN A 94 -4.74 -22.80 -5.60
N THR A 95 -3.61 -22.53 -6.23
CA THR A 95 -2.28 -22.93 -5.76
C THR A 95 -1.32 -21.75 -5.72
N MET A 96 -0.23 -21.87 -4.94
CA MET A 96 0.86 -20.89 -4.95
C MET A 96 1.49 -20.73 -6.33
N ASN A 97 1.52 -21.78 -7.15
CA ASN A 97 1.99 -21.71 -8.53
C ASN A 97 1.07 -20.87 -9.42
N ASP A 98 -0.24 -20.89 -9.18
CA ASP A 98 -1.20 -20.05 -9.91
C ASP A 98 -0.97 -18.57 -9.60
N TYR A 99 -0.78 -18.21 -8.33
CA TYR A 99 -0.41 -16.86 -7.91
C TYR A 99 0.92 -16.43 -8.50
N LYS A 100 1.92 -17.30 -8.45
CA LYS A 100 3.24 -17.00 -9.02
C LYS A 100 3.15 -16.72 -10.51
N ARG A 101 2.44 -17.54 -11.29
CA ARG A 101 2.22 -17.32 -12.73
C ARG A 101 1.51 -15.99 -13.02
N LEU A 102 0.44 -15.70 -12.28
CA LEU A 102 -0.29 -14.44 -12.41
C LEU A 102 0.63 -13.25 -12.16
N PHE A 103 1.40 -13.28 -11.10
CA PHE A 103 2.27 -12.16 -10.73
C PHE A 103 3.50 -12.05 -11.65
N ASP A 104 4.05 -13.15 -12.14
CA ASP A 104 5.13 -13.13 -13.12
C ASP A 104 4.64 -12.52 -14.46
N GLU A 105 3.43 -12.85 -14.90
CA GLU A 105 2.79 -12.21 -16.04
C GLU A 105 2.54 -10.72 -15.79
N TYR A 106 2.00 -10.38 -14.63
CA TYR A 106 1.76 -9.01 -14.21
C TYR A 106 3.03 -8.15 -14.24
N GLU A 107 4.16 -8.67 -13.75
CA GLU A 107 5.45 -7.97 -13.83
C GLU A 107 5.91 -7.74 -15.26
N LYS A 108 5.73 -8.73 -16.14
CA LYS A 108 6.19 -8.68 -17.53
C LYS A 108 5.30 -7.83 -18.44
N THR A 109 4.07 -7.62 -18.07
CA THR A 109 3.08 -6.88 -18.88
C THR A 109 2.69 -5.58 -18.19
N THR A 110 1.83 -5.65 -17.21
CA THR A 110 1.23 -4.46 -16.57
C THR A 110 2.28 -3.50 -15.99
N LEU A 111 3.28 -4.00 -15.28
CA LEU A 111 4.30 -3.13 -14.67
C LEU A 111 5.26 -2.54 -15.71
N VAL A 112 5.56 -3.27 -16.77
CA VAL A 112 6.38 -2.76 -17.89
C VAL A 112 5.62 -1.67 -18.67
N GLU A 113 4.35 -1.89 -18.94
CA GLU A 113 3.49 -0.93 -19.65
C GLU A 113 3.19 0.34 -18.84
N ASN A 114 3.27 0.26 -17.51
CA ASN A 114 2.96 1.36 -16.59
C ASN A 114 4.17 1.80 -15.76
N VAL A 115 5.36 1.76 -16.33
CA VAL A 115 6.58 2.22 -15.68
C VAL A 115 6.50 3.71 -15.29
N ASP A 116 5.77 4.51 -16.03
CA ASP A 116 5.46 5.91 -15.72
C ASP A 116 4.74 6.06 -14.37
N GLN A 117 3.85 5.13 -14.03
CA GLN A 117 3.18 5.13 -12.72
C GLN A 117 4.12 4.70 -11.58
N LEU A 118 5.09 3.82 -11.86
CA LEU A 118 6.14 3.50 -10.89
C LEU A 118 7.05 4.71 -10.63
N GLU A 119 7.45 5.42 -11.67
CA GLU A 119 8.22 6.67 -11.56
C GLU A 119 7.43 7.76 -10.83
N ARG A 120 6.12 7.83 -11.08
CA ARG A 120 5.23 8.73 -10.33
C ARG A 120 5.24 8.43 -8.84
N ILE A 121 5.16 7.14 -8.43
CA ILE A 121 5.25 6.74 -7.02
C ILE A 121 6.59 7.14 -6.43
N LEU A 122 7.70 6.94 -7.14
CA LEU A 122 9.03 7.37 -6.68
C LEU A 122 9.08 8.87 -6.42
N ASN A 123 8.56 9.68 -7.34
CA ASN A 123 8.49 11.13 -7.18
C ASN A 123 7.60 11.55 -5.99
N LEU A 124 6.48 10.88 -5.81
CA LEU A 124 5.59 11.09 -4.66
C LEU A 124 6.25 10.68 -3.34
N ALA A 125 7.04 9.60 -3.34
CA ALA A 125 7.80 9.16 -2.18
C ALA A 125 8.81 10.23 -1.73
N HIS A 126 9.53 10.83 -2.66
CA HIS A 126 10.45 11.95 -2.35
C HIS A 126 9.72 13.22 -1.93
N LYS A 127 8.55 13.49 -2.50
CA LYS A 127 7.74 14.66 -2.14
C LYS A 127 7.12 14.53 -0.73
N TYR A 128 6.51 13.41 -0.43
CA TYR A 128 5.78 13.19 0.82
C TYR A 128 6.64 12.55 1.92
N GLN A 129 7.81 12.01 1.59
CA GLN A 129 8.78 11.34 2.46
C GLN A 129 8.31 10.03 3.07
N ARG A 130 7.02 9.88 3.36
CA ARG A 130 6.43 8.68 3.98
C ARG A 130 5.15 8.32 3.26
N ILE A 131 5.22 7.33 2.37
CA ILE A 131 4.06 6.88 1.59
C ILE A 131 3.81 5.38 1.80
N ALA A 132 2.56 4.98 1.65
CA ALA A 132 2.15 3.58 1.65
C ALA A 132 1.42 3.22 0.37
N ILE A 133 1.62 2.00 -0.13
CA ILE A 133 0.75 1.40 -1.13
C ILE A 133 -0.18 0.39 -0.47
N THR A 134 -1.43 0.35 -0.89
CA THR A 134 -2.44 -0.53 -0.32
C THR A 134 -3.13 -1.42 -1.34
N CYS A 135 -3.47 -2.61 -0.89
CA CYS A 135 -4.26 -3.61 -1.59
C CYS A 135 -5.07 -4.42 -0.55
N PHE A 136 -5.84 -5.43 -0.97
CA PHE A 136 -6.69 -6.21 -0.07
C PHE A 136 -5.90 -7.15 0.84
N GLU A 137 -5.09 -8.02 0.27
CA GLU A 137 -4.53 -9.19 0.94
C GLU A 137 -3.58 -8.80 2.09
N LYS A 138 -3.70 -9.49 3.22
CA LYS A 138 -2.80 -9.34 4.36
C LYS A 138 -1.39 -9.82 4.03
N GLU A 139 -1.30 -11.00 3.43
CA GLU A 139 -0.03 -11.64 3.10
C GLU A 139 0.57 -11.03 1.82
N PRO A 140 1.75 -10.37 1.88
CA PRO A 140 2.35 -9.75 0.70
C PRO A 140 2.64 -10.72 -0.45
N ARG A 141 2.91 -12.00 -0.15
CA ARG A 141 3.27 -13.02 -1.16
C ARG A 141 2.13 -13.33 -2.12
N ILE A 142 0.89 -13.16 -1.68
CA ILE A 142 -0.32 -13.41 -2.47
C ILE A 142 -0.97 -12.09 -2.92
N CYS A 143 -0.24 -10.99 -2.86
CA CYS A 143 -0.71 -9.67 -3.25
C CYS A 143 0.20 -9.02 -4.28
N HIS A 144 -0.39 -8.42 -5.31
CA HIS A 144 0.36 -7.73 -6.35
C HIS A 144 1.17 -6.51 -5.85
N ARG A 145 0.83 -5.95 -4.68
CA ARG A 145 1.59 -4.83 -4.11
C ARG A 145 3.06 -5.18 -3.84
N SER A 146 3.36 -6.46 -3.54
CA SER A 146 4.75 -6.91 -3.39
C SER A 146 5.54 -6.78 -4.69
N ARG A 147 4.91 -7.09 -5.83
CA ARG A 147 5.53 -6.96 -7.15
C ARG A 147 5.68 -5.49 -7.57
N VAL A 148 4.74 -4.63 -7.21
CA VAL A 148 4.90 -3.17 -7.35
C VAL A 148 6.10 -2.71 -6.54
N ALA A 149 6.22 -3.09 -5.28
CA ALA A 149 7.34 -2.75 -4.42
C ALA A 149 8.69 -3.24 -4.96
N ASP A 150 8.74 -4.49 -5.43
CA ASP A 150 9.95 -5.06 -6.04
C ASP A 150 10.35 -4.33 -7.33
N SER A 151 9.38 -3.92 -8.13
CA SER A 151 9.63 -3.14 -9.36
C SER A 151 10.09 -1.72 -9.06
N LEU A 152 9.56 -1.09 -8.02
CA LEU A 152 10.03 0.22 -7.54
C LEU A 152 11.50 0.16 -7.12
N LYS A 153 11.91 -0.89 -6.40
CA LYS A 153 13.31 -1.08 -5.98
C LYS A 153 14.30 -1.22 -7.13
N LYS A 154 13.83 -1.62 -8.31
CA LYS A 154 14.66 -1.73 -9.53
C LYS A 154 14.87 -0.40 -10.23
N LEU A 155 14.13 0.65 -9.87
CA LEU A 155 14.32 1.99 -10.43
C LEU A 155 15.69 2.55 -10.03
N PRO A 156 16.45 3.19 -10.95
CA PRO A 156 17.82 3.64 -10.67
C PRO A 156 17.95 4.62 -9.50
N ALA A 157 16.93 5.43 -9.26
CA ALA A 157 16.92 6.44 -8.19
C ALA A 157 16.25 5.95 -6.89
N TRP A 158 15.95 4.65 -6.77
CA TRP A 158 15.33 4.10 -5.56
C TRP A 158 16.36 3.95 -4.44
N ASP A 159 16.18 4.70 -3.37
CA ASP A 159 17.04 4.74 -2.19
C ASP A 159 16.22 4.63 -0.87
N ILE A 160 15.02 4.07 -0.94
CA ILE A 160 14.02 4.14 0.12
C ILE A 160 13.89 2.79 0.82
N GLU A 161 13.91 2.80 2.16
CA GLU A 161 13.63 1.62 2.97
C GLU A 161 12.17 1.22 2.86
N GLN A 162 11.90 -0.07 2.63
CA GLN A 162 10.56 -0.65 2.58
C GLN A 162 10.22 -1.38 3.87
N ARG A 163 9.00 -1.15 4.37
CA ARG A 163 8.41 -1.84 5.51
C ARG A 163 6.99 -2.33 5.18
N ASN A 164 6.68 -3.56 5.59
CA ASN A 164 5.31 -4.10 5.50
C ASN A 164 4.58 -3.88 6.83
N LEU A 165 3.42 -3.26 6.75
CA LEU A 165 2.58 -2.96 7.92
C LEU A 165 1.52 -4.02 8.19
#